data_1c8b2ebad07a0ff5c309ec64aa38c45a
#
_entry.id   1c8b2ebad07a0ff5c309ec64aa38c45a
#
_cell.length_a   1.000
_cell.length_b   1.000
_cell.length_c   1.000
_cell.angle_alpha   90.00
_cell.angle_beta   90.00
_cell.angle_gamma   90.00
#
_symmetry.space_group_name_H-M   'P 1'
#
loop_
_entity.id
_entity.type
_entity.pdbx_description
1 polymer ?
#
loop_
_entity_poly.entity_id
_entity_poly.type
_entity_poly.pdbx_seq_one_letter_code
_entity_poly.pdbx_strand_id
1 'polypeptide(L)'
;MSTENVDPPLAPDMVKAVEKMAEIAAEQGLGGRREEMSPAEGRARMEAERAWWNDDLPAVAKSVDTAVDSDHGRVPVRLIYPTDAANPPVLIYLHGGGWVMGSLQTHHRAMRYLALASGAVVVAVDYALSPEARFPVALEQSLAVIDHVRNDGADWGLDPARVALGGDSAGANLAAAAALRLRDSGASDLAALLLFYGVFDCDFETASYRQFADGRYGLSREMMEIFFDHYVGPDGARDDPGVAVLANDLAGLPPTHVYA
;
A
#
# COMPACT_ATOMS: atom_id res chain seq x y z
N MET A 1 4.80 -8.00 41.58
CA MET A 1 5.95 -8.15 40.67
C MET A 1 5.52 -7.52 39.36
N SER A 2 5.98 -6.30 39.08
CA SER A 2 5.77 -5.65 37.81
C SER A 2 6.63 -6.41 36.79
N THR A 3 5.99 -7.12 35.87
CA THR A 3 6.68 -7.55 34.65
C THR A 3 7.06 -6.26 33.91
N GLU A 4 8.33 -5.88 33.98
CA GLU A 4 8.86 -4.87 33.09
C GLU A 4 8.48 -5.33 31.68
N ASN A 5 7.67 -4.55 31.02
CA ASN A 5 7.26 -4.79 29.64
C ASN A 5 8.47 -4.42 28.78
N VAL A 6 9.39 -5.38 28.60
CA VAL A 6 10.57 -5.20 27.76
C VAL A 6 10.07 -5.23 26.31
N ASP A 7 10.18 -4.11 25.64
CA ASP A 7 9.82 -4.02 24.23
C ASP A 7 10.59 -5.06 23.41
N PRO A 8 9.91 -5.79 22.50
CA PRO A 8 10.57 -6.82 21.73
C PRO A 8 11.68 -6.21 20.84
N PRO A 9 12.84 -6.84 20.75
CA PRO A 9 13.89 -6.40 19.84
C PRO A 9 13.46 -6.60 18.39
N LEU A 10 14.00 -5.80 17.47
CA LEU A 10 13.86 -6.06 16.05
C LEU A 10 14.42 -7.45 15.70
N ALA A 11 13.76 -8.16 14.79
CA ALA A 11 14.28 -9.41 14.24
C ALA A 11 15.67 -9.17 13.60
N PRO A 12 16.63 -10.11 13.71
CA PRO A 12 17.99 -9.91 13.21
C PRO A 12 18.08 -9.50 11.72
N ASP A 13 17.19 -10.02 10.88
CA ASP A 13 17.16 -9.66 9.46
C ASP A 13 16.56 -8.26 9.23
N MET A 14 15.64 -7.80 10.10
CA MET A 14 15.17 -6.43 10.07
C MET A 14 16.26 -5.43 10.48
N VAL A 15 17.10 -5.77 11.47
CA VAL A 15 18.25 -4.93 11.82
C VAL A 15 19.15 -4.73 10.61
N LYS A 16 19.53 -5.81 9.91
CA LYS A 16 20.36 -5.74 8.70
C LYS A 16 19.71 -4.88 7.59
N ALA A 17 18.40 -5.03 7.39
CA ALA A 17 17.68 -4.26 6.39
C ALA A 17 17.66 -2.76 6.73
N VAL A 18 17.41 -2.40 7.99
CA VAL A 18 17.42 -1.00 8.45
C VAL A 18 18.81 -0.40 8.35
N GLU A 19 19.85 -1.13 8.74
CA GLU A 19 21.25 -0.70 8.61
C GLU A 19 21.61 -0.45 7.13
N LYS A 20 21.24 -1.37 6.24
CA LYS A 20 21.52 -1.21 4.80
C LYS A 20 20.78 -0.03 4.18
N MET A 21 19.52 0.19 4.53
CA MET A 21 18.77 1.37 4.08
C MET A 21 19.40 2.67 4.57
N ALA A 22 19.86 2.71 5.83
CA ALA A 22 20.53 3.88 6.40
C ALA A 22 21.87 4.17 5.70
N GLU A 23 22.66 3.13 5.39
CA GLU A 23 23.90 3.22 4.62
C GLU A 23 23.64 3.84 3.22
N ILE A 24 22.67 3.29 2.47
CA ILE A 24 22.30 3.79 1.14
C ILE A 24 21.85 5.25 1.19
N ALA A 25 21.00 5.60 2.16
CA ALA A 25 20.54 6.96 2.32
C ALA A 25 21.71 7.93 2.61
N ALA A 26 22.66 7.52 3.45
CA ALA A 26 23.85 8.32 3.76
C ALA A 26 24.76 8.49 2.56
N GLU A 27 25.05 7.43 1.80
CA GLU A 27 25.89 7.46 0.59
C GLU A 27 25.32 8.38 -0.51
N GLN A 28 24.00 8.50 -0.60
CA GLN A 28 23.32 9.33 -1.57
C GLN A 28 23.00 10.75 -1.07
N GLY A 29 23.43 11.10 0.15
CA GLY A 29 23.16 12.42 0.73
C GLY A 29 21.69 12.62 1.13
N LEU A 30 20.93 11.53 1.29
CA LEU A 30 19.52 11.50 1.67
C LEU A 30 19.33 11.15 3.16
N GLY A 31 20.37 11.33 3.97
CA GLY A 31 20.31 11.13 5.43
C GLY A 31 19.49 12.22 6.13
N GLY A 32 19.25 12.04 7.43
CA GLY A 32 18.49 12.97 8.26
C GLY A 32 17.17 12.38 8.77
N ARG A 33 16.46 13.19 9.56
CA ARG A 33 15.15 12.80 10.10
C ARG A 33 14.10 12.83 8.98
N ARG A 34 13.34 11.76 8.87
CA ARG A 34 12.28 11.65 7.85
C ARG A 34 11.16 12.67 8.05
N GLU A 35 10.88 13.00 9.29
CA GLU A 35 9.86 13.97 9.69
C GLU A 35 10.17 15.41 9.22
N GLU A 36 11.45 15.71 8.93
CA GLU A 36 11.91 17.03 8.47
C GLU A 36 12.01 17.13 6.95
N MET A 37 11.79 16.01 6.24
CA MET A 37 11.89 15.94 4.78
C MET A 37 10.63 16.47 4.10
N SER A 38 10.83 17.18 2.99
CA SER A 38 9.73 17.42 2.05
C SER A 38 9.23 16.10 1.44
N PRO A 39 7.98 16.06 0.94
CA PRO A 39 7.46 14.87 0.24
C PRO A 39 8.38 14.40 -0.89
N ALA A 40 8.98 15.31 -1.65
CA ALA A 40 9.90 14.99 -2.75
C ALA A 40 11.19 14.31 -2.25
N GLU A 41 11.79 14.82 -1.17
CA GLU A 41 12.97 14.21 -0.54
C GLU A 41 12.65 12.83 0.06
N GLY A 42 11.49 12.70 0.73
CA GLY A 42 11.02 11.42 1.26
C GLY A 42 10.83 10.36 0.16
N ARG A 43 10.26 10.75 -0.99
CA ARG A 43 10.13 9.87 -2.17
C ARG A 43 11.47 9.46 -2.73
N ALA A 44 12.37 10.42 -2.95
CA ALA A 44 13.72 10.14 -3.45
C ALA A 44 14.49 9.19 -2.53
N ARG A 45 14.38 9.40 -1.22
CA ARG A 45 14.97 8.51 -0.22
C ARG A 45 14.38 7.10 -0.27
N MET A 46 13.06 6.97 -0.31
CA MET A 46 12.41 5.66 -0.37
C MET A 46 12.78 4.88 -1.64
N GLU A 47 12.85 5.56 -2.80
CA GLU A 47 13.32 4.96 -4.05
C GLU A 47 14.76 4.45 -3.92
N ALA A 48 15.65 5.25 -3.37
CA ALA A 48 17.05 4.89 -3.15
C ALA A 48 17.19 3.70 -2.18
N GLU A 49 16.53 3.77 -1.03
CA GLU A 49 16.54 2.72 0.00
C GLU A 49 15.96 1.38 -0.49
N ARG A 50 15.08 1.41 -1.48
CA ARG A 50 14.42 0.20 -2.01
C ARG A 50 15.03 -0.32 -3.30
N ALA A 51 15.90 0.46 -3.98
CA ALA A 51 16.49 0.08 -5.27
C ALA A 51 17.26 -1.25 -5.18
N TRP A 52 18.07 -1.45 -4.15
CA TRP A 52 18.87 -2.66 -3.98
C TRP A 52 18.03 -3.95 -3.80
N TRP A 53 16.79 -3.83 -3.35
CA TRP A 53 15.90 -4.98 -3.25
C TRP A 53 15.48 -5.52 -4.63
N ASN A 54 15.68 -4.72 -5.68
CA ASN A 54 15.36 -5.08 -7.05
C ASN A 54 16.56 -5.64 -7.83
N ASP A 55 17.76 -5.75 -7.22
CA ASP A 55 18.96 -6.23 -7.90
C ASP A 55 18.85 -7.71 -8.33
N ASP A 56 18.07 -8.52 -7.61
CA ASP A 56 17.82 -9.92 -7.93
C ASP A 56 16.32 -10.22 -7.82
N LEU A 57 15.58 -9.77 -8.82
CA LEU A 57 14.14 -9.96 -8.86
C LEU A 57 13.76 -11.40 -9.22
N PRO A 58 12.79 -12.02 -8.54
CA PRO A 58 12.29 -13.33 -8.92
C PRO A 58 11.72 -13.29 -10.34
N ALA A 59 12.05 -14.32 -11.14
CA ALA A 59 11.59 -14.42 -12.52
C ALA A 59 10.07 -14.62 -12.57
N VAL A 60 9.42 -13.92 -13.49
CA VAL A 60 7.98 -14.05 -13.82
C VAL A 60 7.85 -14.20 -15.33
N ALA A 61 6.70 -14.70 -15.83
CA ALA A 61 6.51 -14.90 -17.25
C ALA A 61 6.58 -13.59 -18.04
N LYS A 62 5.90 -12.53 -17.56
CA LYS A 62 6.03 -11.17 -18.11
C LYS A 62 5.64 -10.10 -17.10
N SER A 63 6.12 -8.87 -17.35
CA SER A 63 5.67 -7.66 -16.66
C SER A 63 5.37 -6.60 -17.72
N VAL A 64 4.21 -5.96 -17.65
CA VAL A 64 3.71 -5.00 -18.64
C VAL A 64 3.24 -3.74 -17.95
N ASP A 65 3.75 -2.60 -18.35
CA ASP A 65 3.28 -1.30 -17.89
C ASP A 65 2.23 -0.76 -18.87
N THR A 66 1.11 -0.30 -18.34
CA THR A 66 0.02 0.35 -19.08
C THR A 66 -0.64 1.41 -18.20
N ALA A 67 -1.82 1.89 -18.54
CA ALA A 67 -2.54 2.84 -17.71
C ALA A 67 -4.06 2.71 -17.93
N VAL A 68 -4.81 3.07 -16.89
CA VAL A 68 -6.27 3.15 -16.88
C VAL A 68 -6.68 4.62 -16.80
N ASP A 69 -7.70 5.01 -17.54
CA ASP A 69 -8.26 6.35 -17.46
C ASP A 69 -9.18 6.46 -16.23
N SER A 70 -9.12 7.61 -15.56
CA SER A 70 -9.99 7.96 -14.43
C SER A 70 -10.42 9.43 -14.52
N ASP A 71 -11.39 9.84 -13.71
CA ASP A 71 -11.81 11.26 -13.61
C ASP A 71 -10.68 12.15 -13.06
N HIS A 72 -9.68 11.55 -12.46
CA HIS A 72 -8.48 12.22 -11.91
C HIS A 72 -7.23 12.02 -12.79
N GLY A 73 -7.40 11.78 -14.08
CA GLY A 73 -6.33 11.54 -15.03
C GLY A 73 -5.96 10.06 -15.19
N ARG A 74 -4.91 9.82 -15.98
CA ARG A 74 -4.45 8.45 -16.24
C ARG A 74 -3.69 7.89 -15.06
N VAL A 75 -4.06 6.67 -14.67
CA VAL A 75 -3.46 5.93 -13.56
C VAL A 75 -2.52 4.88 -14.14
N PRO A 76 -1.19 5.01 -13.98
CA PRO A 76 -0.27 3.97 -14.42
C PRO A 76 -0.51 2.69 -13.63
N VAL A 77 -0.42 1.55 -14.32
CA VAL A 77 -0.53 0.24 -13.71
C VAL A 77 0.52 -0.70 -14.26
N ARG A 78 1.01 -1.61 -13.43
CA ARG A 78 1.92 -2.70 -13.82
C ARG A 78 1.23 -4.04 -13.63
N LEU A 79 1.12 -4.81 -14.71
CA LEU A 79 0.64 -6.18 -14.68
C LEU A 79 1.83 -7.13 -14.56
N ILE A 80 1.82 -7.99 -13.55
CA ILE A 80 2.87 -8.97 -13.30
C ILE A 80 2.25 -10.37 -13.44
N TYR A 81 2.57 -11.05 -14.52
CA TYR A 81 2.07 -12.39 -14.83
C TYR A 81 3.05 -13.44 -14.31
N PRO A 82 2.67 -14.25 -13.29
CA PRO A 82 3.58 -15.26 -12.75
C PRO A 82 3.85 -16.40 -13.74
N THR A 83 2.87 -16.75 -14.58
CA THR A 83 2.91 -17.82 -15.59
C THR A 83 2.18 -17.38 -16.85
N ASP A 84 2.25 -18.21 -17.90
CA ASP A 84 1.48 -18.02 -19.14
C ASP A 84 0.09 -18.69 -19.08
N ALA A 85 -0.44 -18.96 -17.90
CA ALA A 85 -1.78 -19.55 -17.73
C ALA A 85 -2.86 -18.67 -18.35
N ALA A 86 -3.85 -19.28 -18.97
CA ALA A 86 -4.99 -18.57 -19.51
C ALA A 86 -5.98 -18.20 -18.39
N ASN A 87 -6.52 -16.98 -18.45
CA ASN A 87 -7.52 -16.45 -17.53
C ASN A 87 -7.13 -16.63 -16.04
N PRO A 88 -5.92 -16.17 -15.60
CA PRO A 88 -5.51 -16.22 -14.21
C PRO A 88 -6.37 -15.33 -13.34
N PRO A 89 -6.52 -15.65 -12.03
CA PRO A 89 -7.13 -14.73 -11.08
C PRO A 89 -6.30 -13.46 -10.94
N VAL A 90 -6.89 -12.43 -10.37
CA VAL A 90 -6.29 -11.10 -10.25
C VAL A 90 -6.14 -10.71 -8.78
N LEU A 91 -4.98 -10.17 -8.44
CA LEU A 91 -4.76 -9.40 -7.23
C LEU A 91 -4.46 -7.94 -7.62
N ILE A 92 -5.40 -7.03 -7.39
CA ILE A 92 -5.14 -5.60 -7.50
C ILE A 92 -4.40 -5.18 -6.24
N TYR A 93 -3.20 -4.64 -6.40
CA TYR A 93 -2.31 -4.30 -5.29
C TYR A 93 -2.03 -2.81 -5.21
N LEU A 94 -2.28 -2.25 -4.03
CA LEU A 94 -2.07 -0.85 -3.67
C LEU A 94 -0.86 -0.77 -2.74
N HIS A 95 0.17 -0.04 -3.14
CA HIS A 95 1.41 0.05 -2.37
C HIS A 95 1.29 0.93 -1.13
N GLY A 96 2.13 0.69 -0.13
CA GLY A 96 2.28 1.53 1.06
C GLY A 96 3.13 2.78 0.80
N GLY A 97 3.30 3.59 1.84
CA GLY A 97 4.09 4.81 1.82
C GLY A 97 3.35 6.04 2.36
N GLY A 98 2.37 5.83 3.26
CA GLY A 98 1.62 6.91 3.91
C GLY A 98 0.84 7.79 2.94
N TRP A 99 0.40 7.27 1.79
CA TRP A 99 -0.26 7.99 0.68
C TRP A 99 0.62 9.09 0.05
N VAL A 100 1.83 9.30 0.54
CA VAL A 100 2.76 10.40 0.18
C VAL A 100 3.95 9.89 -0.60
N MET A 101 4.36 8.65 -0.35
CA MET A 101 5.54 8.00 -0.92
C MET A 101 5.16 6.65 -1.52
N GLY A 102 6.15 5.98 -2.11
CA GLY A 102 5.97 4.69 -2.75
C GLY A 102 5.71 4.81 -4.24
N SER A 103 5.89 3.70 -4.93
CA SER A 103 5.72 3.59 -6.38
C SER A 103 5.67 2.12 -6.80
N LEU A 104 5.38 1.87 -8.09
CA LEU A 104 5.53 0.55 -8.70
C LEU A 104 6.96 -0.01 -8.56
N GLN A 105 7.97 0.86 -8.46
CA GLN A 105 9.36 0.45 -8.36
C GLN A 105 9.73 0.06 -6.92
N THR A 106 9.32 0.84 -5.93
CA THR A 106 9.65 0.57 -4.52
C THR A 106 9.06 -0.74 -4.00
N HIS A 107 7.96 -1.22 -4.60
CA HIS A 107 7.26 -2.45 -4.22
C HIS A 107 7.40 -3.59 -5.24
N HIS A 108 8.22 -3.41 -6.29
CA HIS A 108 8.29 -4.35 -7.42
C HIS A 108 8.62 -5.78 -6.99
N ARG A 109 9.61 -5.95 -6.09
CA ARG A 109 9.98 -7.26 -5.55
C ARG A 109 8.83 -7.95 -4.81
N ALA A 110 8.16 -7.22 -3.90
CA ALA A 110 7.04 -7.74 -3.13
C ALA A 110 5.89 -8.19 -4.04
N MET A 111 5.55 -7.38 -5.04
CA MET A 111 4.50 -7.69 -6.00
C MET A 111 4.81 -8.92 -6.86
N ARG A 112 6.08 -9.15 -7.23
CA ARG A 112 6.50 -10.38 -7.93
C ARG A 112 6.35 -11.61 -7.04
N TYR A 113 6.75 -11.52 -5.76
CA TYR A 113 6.55 -12.62 -4.82
C TYR A 113 5.07 -12.92 -4.60
N LEU A 114 4.22 -11.91 -4.49
CA LEU A 114 2.78 -12.09 -4.38
C LEU A 114 2.20 -12.78 -5.62
N ALA A 115 2.62 -12.39 -6.82
CA ALA A 115 2.20 -13.04 -8.05
C ALA A 115 2.60 -14.52 -8.08
N LEU A 116 3.86 -14.83 -7.78
CA LEU A 116 4.38 -16.19 -7.78
C LEU A 116 3.74 -17.07 -6.70
N ALA A 117 3.53 -16.55 -5.51
CA ALA A 117 2.95 -17.29 -4.39
C ALA A 117 1.45 -17.55 -4.57
N SER A 118 0.71 -16.61 -5.16
CA SER A 118 -0.75 -16.74 -5.35
C SER A 118 -1.13 -17.41 -6.68
N GLY A 119 -0.24 -17.38 -7.68
CA GLY A 119 -0.59 -17.74 -9.06
C GLY A 119 -1.51 -16.72 -9.75
N ALA A 120 -1.84 -15.62 -9.10
CA ALA A 120 -2.64 -14.53 -9.65
C ALA A 120 -1.77 -13.54 -10.42
N VAL A 121 -2.34 -12.88 -11.43
CA VAL A 121 -1.71 -11.69 -11.98
C VAL A 121 -1.86 -10.56 -10.96
N VAL A 122 -0.74 -9.93 -10.60
CA VAL A 122 -0.78 -8.72 -9.79
C VAL A 122 -0.96 -7.52 -10.71
N VAL A 123 -2.05 -6.79 -10.52
CA VAL A 123 -2.28 -5.47 -11.13
C VAL A 123 -1.91 -4.42 -10.10
N ALA A 124 -0.69 -3.92 -10.19
CA ALA A 124 -0.14 -2.93 -9.28
C ALA A 124 -0.55 -1.53 -9.72
N VAL A 125 -1.06 -0.72 -8.82
CA VAL A 125 -1.61 0.62 -9.09
C VAL A 125 -0.64 1.69 -8.61
N ASP A 126 -0.25 2.61 -9.50
CA ASP A 126 0.55 3.79 -9.20
C ASP A 126 -0.39 4.98 -9.01
N TYR A 127 -1.09 4.97 -7.90
CA TYR A 127 -2.06 6.01 -7.58
C TYR A 127 -1.38 7.35 -7.28
N ALA A 128 -2.08 8.46 -7.53
CA ALA A 128 -1.56 9.80 -7.31
C ALA A 128 -1.28 10.04 -5.82
N LEU A 129 -0.10 10.59 -5.53
CA LEU A 129 0.40 10.79 -4.18
C LEU A 129 0.01 12.17 -3.62
N SER A 130 -0.17 12.22 -2.32
CA SER A 130 -0.34 13.45 -1.54
C SER A 130 1.01 14.13 -1.28
N PRO A 131 1.05 15.43 -1.05
CA PRO A 131 -0.06 16.37 -0.94
C PRO A 131 -0.59 16.92 -2.28
N GLU A 132 0.01 16.54 -3.42
CA GLU A 132 -0.38 17.03 -4.74
C GLU A 132 -1.79 16.53 -5.12
N ALA A 133 -2.12 15.30 -4.72
CA ALA A 133 -3.44 14.69 -4.89
C ALA A 133 -3.93 14.14 -3.54
N ARG A 134 -4.73 14.95 -2.85
CA ARG A 134 -5.26 14.62 -1.53
C ARG A 134 -6.44 13.66 -1.62
N PHE A 135 -6.83 13.10 -0.48
CA PHE A 135 -8.07 12.35 -0.35
C PHE A 135 -9.25 13.14 -0.97
N PRO A 136 -10.11 12.49 -1.75
CA PRO A 136 -10.20 11.05 -2.01
C PRO A 136 -9.50 10.55 -3.30
N VAL A 137 -8.65 11.34 -3.96
CA VAL A 137 -8.13 11.07 -5.33
C VAL A 137 -7.52 9.68 -5.46
N ALA A 138 -6.63 9.27 -4.55
CA ALA A 138 -5.99 7.95 -4.60
C ALA A 138 -7.02 6.80 -4.50
N LEU A 139 -8.07 6.97 -3.68
CA LEU A 139 -9.15 6.00 -3.55
C LEU A 139 -9.97 5.91 -4.84
N GLU A 140 -10.34 7.06 -5.43
CA GLU A 140 -11.13 7.11 -6.66
C GLU A 140 -10.37 6.57 -7.88
N GLN A 141 -9.07 6.83 -7.97
CA GLN A 141 -8.20 6.21 -8.97
C GLN A 141 -8.11 4.69 -8.77
N SER A 142 -8.03 4.22 -7.53
CA SER A 142 -8.03 2.78 -7.22
C SER A 142 -9.33 2.13 -7.63
N LEU A 143 -10.46 2.76 -7.36
CA LEU A 143 -11.79 2.29 -7.81
C LEU A 143 -11.89 2.23 -9.33
N ALA A 144 -11.39 3.24 -10.05
CA ALA A 144 -11.37 3.23 -11.52
C ALA A 144 -10.56 2.05 -12.09
N VAL A 145 -9.41 1.71 -11.48
CA VAL A 145 -8.64 0.51 -11.89
C VAL A 145 -9.40 -0.78 -11.57
N ILE A 146 -10.07 -0.86 -10.42
CA ILE A 146 -10.90 -2.02 -10.05
C ILE A 146 -12.03 -2.21 -11.08
N ASP A 147 -12.73 -1.14 -11.42
CA ASP A 147 -13.82 -1.17 -12.39
C ASP A 147 -13.32 -1.57 -13.79
N HIS A 148 -12.17 -1.04 -14.23
CA HIS A 148 -11.55 -1.43 -15.49
C HIS A 148 -11.20 -2.94 -15.51
N VAL A 149 -10.57 -3.45 -14.45
CA VAL A 149 -10.23 -4.89 -14.37
C VAL A 149 -11.48 -5.77 -14.41
N ARG A 150 -12.56 -5.35 -13.79
CA ARG A 150 -13.82 -6.12 -13.76
C ARG A 150 -14.59 -6.08 -15.08
N ASN A 151 -14.54 -4.96 -15.79
CA ASN A 151 -15.29 -4.79 -17.05
C ASN A 151 -14.46 -5.22 -18.26
N ASP A 152 -13.18 -4.84 -18.32
CA ASP A 152 -12.31 -4.95 -19.48
C ASP A 152 -11.07 -5.83 -19.24
N GLY A 153 -10.92 -6.43 -18.05
CA GLY A 153 -9.77 -7.25 -17.69
C GLY A 153 -9.52 -8.45 -18.62
N ALA A 154 -10.57 -8.94 -19.28
CA ALA A 154 -10.45 -9.98 -20.30
C ALA A 154 -9.53 -9.55 -21.48
N ASP A 155 -9.46 -8.28 -21.82
CA ASP A 155 -8.58 -7.74 -22.86
C ASP A 155 -7.10 -7.85 -22.45
N TRP A 156 -6.82 -7.91 -21.15
CA TRP A 156 -5.51 -8.20 -20.58
C TRP A 156 -5.26 -9.69 -20.36
N GLY A 157 -6.22 -10.56 -20.70
CA GLY A 157 -6.16 -12.01 -20.53
C GLY A 157 -6.40 -12.44 -19.07
N LEU A 158 -7.08 -11.62 -18.26
CA LEU A 158 -7.40 -11.85 -16.86
C LEU A 158 -8.77 -12.49 -16.68
N ASP A 159 -9.02 -13.07 -15.51
CA ASP A 159 -10.35 -13.52 -15.10
C ASP A 159 -11.04 -12.44 -14.24
N PRO A 160 -11.94 -11.64 -14.81
CA PRO A 160 -12.61 -10.55 -14.09
C PRO A 160 -13.60 -11.03 -13.01
N ALA A 161 -13.94 -12.32 -12.98
CA ALA A 161 -14.79 -12.90 -11.94
C ALA A 161 -13.99 -13.33 -10.68
N ARG A 162 -12.67 -13.34 -10.74
CA ARG A 162 -11.79 -13.75 -9.63
C ARG A 162 -10.82 -12.63 -9.26
N VAL A 163 -11.35 -11.53 -8.69
CA VAL A 163 -10.61 -10.35 -8.32
C VAL A 163 -10.50 -10.26 -6.79
N ALA A 164 -9.26 -10.18 -6.29
CA ALA A 164 -8.94 -9.84 -4.91
C ALA A 164 -8.30 -8.44 -4.87
N LEU A 165 -8.47 -7.74 -3.74
CA LEU A 165 -7.75 -6.51 -3.45
C LEU A 165 -6.70 -6.78 -2.37
N GLY A 166 -5.60 -6.05 -2.43
CA GLY A 166 -4.60 -6.12 -1.39
C GLY A 166 -3.72 -4.88 -1.36
N GLY A 167 -2.97 -4.74 -0.29
CA GLY A 167 -2.02 -3.66 -0.13
C GLY A 167 -1.32 -3.71 1.21
N ASP A 168 -0.33 -2.86 1.36
CA ASP A 168 0.42 -2.71 2.61
C ASP A 168 0.28 -1.30 3.18
N SER A 169 0.23 -1.17 4.50
CA SER A 169 0.17 0.12 5.21
C SER A 169 -0.96 1.02 4.66
N ALA A 170 -0.65 2.20 4.11
CA ALA A 170 -1.61 3.09 3.43
C ALA A 170 -2.33 2.42 2.24
N GLY A 171 -1.66 1.51 1.53
CA GLY A 171 -2.28 0.73 0.46
C GLY A 171 -3.32 -0.27 0.97
N ALA A 172 -3.10 -0.87 2.14
CA ALA A 172 -4.10 -1.70 2.80
C ALA A 172 -5.32 -0.89 3.25
N ASN A 173 -5.11 0.35 3.69
CA ASN A 173 -6.20 1.29 3.96
C ASN A 173 -7.04 1.54 2.69
N LEU A 174 -6.39 1.91 1.58
CA LEU A 174 -7.06 2.14 0.30
C LEU A 174 -7.83 0.89 -0.17
N ALA A 175 -7.25 -0.31 -0.02
CA ALA A 175 -7.93 -1.56 -0.39
C ALA A 175 -9.18 -1.80 0.45
N ALA A 176 -9.12 -1.57 1.76
CA ALA A 176 -10.26 -1.70 2.64
C ALA A 176 -11.33 -0.65 2.37
N ALA A 177 -10.94 0.62 2.17
CA ALA A 177 -11.86 1.70 1.81
C ALA A 177 -12.56 1.44 0.46
N ALA A 178 -11.80 0.96 -0.55
CA ALA A 178 -12.39 0.57 -1.84
C ALA A 178 -13.39 -0.57 -1.69
N ALA A 179 -13.07 -1.59 -0.89
CA ALA A 179 -13.99 -2.70 -0.64
C ALA A 179 -15.28 -2.25 0.06
N LEU A 180 -15.20 -1.33 1.01
CA LEU A 180 -16.36 -0.71 1.65
C LEU A 180 -17.24 0.04 0.63
N ARG A 181 -16.63 0.86 -0.23
CA ARG A 181 -17.33 1.58 -1.32
C ARG A 181 -18.03 0.64 -2.29
N LEU A 182 -17.35 -0.44 -2.69
CA LEU A 182 -17.94 -1.47 -3.58
C LEU A 182 -19.12 -2.18 -2.91
N ARG A 183 -18.97 -2.58 -1.65
CA ARG A 183 -20.06 -3.18 -0.87
C ARG A 183 -21.29 -2.26 -0.82
N ASP A 184 -21.08 -1.01 -0.46
CA ASP A 184 -22.16 -0.04 -0.29
C ASP A 184 -22.86 0.32 -1.59
N SER A 185 -22.16 0.18 -2.72
CA SER A 185 -22.76 0.29 -4.07
C SER A 185 -23.44 -0.99 -4.56
N GLY A 186 -23.38 -2.08 -3.80
CA GLY A 186 -23.93 -3.39 -4.19
C GLY A 186 -23.01 -4.19 -5.13
N ALA A 187 -21.77 -3.78 -5.30
CA ALA A 187 -20.78 -4.41 -6.19
C ALA A 187 -19.73 -5.24 -5.39
N SER A 188 -20.17 -6.05 -4.42
CA SER A 188 -19.36 -6.69 -3.38
C SER A 188 -18.80 -8.09 -3.73
N ASP A 189 -18.63 -8.42 -5.00
CA ASP A 189 -18.21 -9.74 -5.51
C ASP A 189 -16.67 -9.94 -5.54
N LEU A 190 -15.93 -9.27 -4.65
CA LEU A 190 -14.50 -9.50 -4.49
C LEU A 190 -14.22 -10.88 -3.86
N ALA A 191 -13.21 -11.58 -4.38
CA ALA A 191 -12.82 -12.89 -3.90
C ALA A 191 -12.18 -12.87 -2.50
N ALA A 192 -11.38 -11.84 -2.20
CA ALA A 192 -10.69 -11.67 -0.92
C ALA A 192 -10.11 -10.27 -0.73
N LEU A 193 -9.77 -9.92 0.52
CA LEU A 193 -8.89 -8.82 0.89
C LEU A 193 -7.60 -9.37 1.52
N LEU A 194 -6.45 -8.83 1.11
CA LEU A 194 -5.12 -9.13 1.66
C LEU A 194 -4.51 -7.84 2.22
N LEU A 195 -4.58 -7.66 3.53
CA LEU A 195 -4.25 -6.40 4.19
C LEU A 195 -2.99 -6.56 5.06
N PHE A 196 -1.86 -6.02 4.58
CA PHE A 196 -0.58 -6.11 5.28
C PHE A 196 -0.37 -4.87 6.14
N TYR A 197 -0.27 -5.03 7.46
CA TYR A 197 0.00 -3.98 8.47
C TYR A 197 -0.67 -2.63 8.17
N GLY A 198 -1.95 -2.67 7.84
CA GLY A 198 -2.70 -1.52 7.34
C GLY A 198 -2.94 -0.42 8.37
N VAL A 199 -3.13 0.80 7.86
CA VAL A 199 -3.55 1.97 8.65
C VAL A 199 -5.07 2.05 8.59
N PHE A 200 -5.76 1.61 9.65
CA PHE A 200 -7.22 1.48 9.61
C PHE A 200 -7.96 2.49 10.47
N ASP A 201 -7.24 3.26 11.29
CA ASP A 201 -7.78 4.26 12.20
C ASP A 201 -6.83 5.45 12.33
N CYS A 202 -7.36 6.58 12.81
CA CYS A 202 -6.62 7.80 13.10
C CYS A 202 -6.47 8.09 14.61
N ASP A 203 -6.78 7.12 15.49
CA ASP A 203 -6.56 7.25 16.93
C ASP A 203 -5.09 7.01 17.30
N PHE A 204 -4.36 8.09 17.55
CA PHE A 204 -2.96 8.07 18.01
C PHE A 204 -2.80 7.86 19.53
N GLU A 205 -3.91 7.74 20.29
CA GLU A 205 -3.88 7.55 21.75
C GLU A 205 -4.05 6.07 22.15
N THR A 206 -3.93 5.14 21.20
CA THR A 206 -3.96 3.70 21.50
C THR A 206 -2.76 3.26 22.34
N ALA A 207 -2.87 2.13 23.02
CA ALA A 207 -1.78 1.59 23.82
C ALA A 207 -0.55 1.26 22.97
N SER A 208 -0.75 0.78 21.73
CA SER A 208 0.34 0.47 20.80
C SER A 208 1.08 1.72 20.33
N TYR A 209 0.40 2.81 20.04
CA TYR A 209 1.06 4.09 19.71
C TYR A 209 1.91 4.58 20.89
N ARG A 210 1.39 4.54 22.12
CA ARG A 210 2.15 4.94 23.31
C ARG A 210 3.38 4.09 23.56
N GLN A 211 3.34 2.80 23.19
CA GLN A 211 4.43 1.86 23.43
C GLN A 211 5.45 1.83 22.29
N PHE A 212 5.02 1.88 21.02
CA PHE A 212 5.86 1.52 19.87
C PHE A 212 6.12 2.66 18.88
N ALA A 213 5.48 3.80 19.01
CA ALA A 213 5.53 4.85 18.00
C ALA A 213 6.59 5.94 18.24
N ASP A 214 7.71 5.58 18.84
CA ASP A 214 8.87 6.46 19.03
C ASP A 214 9.89 6.43 17.87
N GLY A 215 9.59 5.69 16.82
CA GLY A 215 10.41 5.57 15.62
C GLY A 215 11.42 4.42 15.62
N ARG A 216 11.66 3.75 16.76
CA ARG A 216 12.64 2.63 16.85
C ARG A 216 12.31 1.44 15.96
N TYR A 217 11.05 1.27 15.60
CA TYR A 217 10.55 0.23 14.68
C TYR A 217 10.36 0.73 13.24
N GLY A 218 10.92 1.91 12.91
CA GLY A 218 10.94 2.46 11.55
C GLY A 218 9.82 3.45 11.23
N LEU A 219 8.80 3.57 12.09
CA LEU A 219 7.70 4.53 11.92
C LEU A 219 7.37 5.20 13.26
N SER A 220 7.40 6.54 13.28
CA SER A 220 7.05 7.33 14.46
C SER A 220 5.59 7.81 14.40
N ARG A 221 5.02 8.16 15.57
CA ARG A 221 3.74 8.86 15.66
C ARG A 221 3.79 10.18 14.87
N GLU A 222 4.86 10.96 15.05
CA GLU A 222 5.07 12.24 14.34
C GLU A 222 4.99 12.05 12.81
N MET A 223 5.64 11.01 12.28
CA MET A 223 5.59 10.71 10.86
C MET A 223 4.18 10.31 10.40
N MET A 224 3.43 9.56 11.21
CA MET A 224 2.05 9.23 10.90
C MET A 224 1.14 10.45 10.87
N GLU A 225 1.29 11.37 11.82
CA GLU A 225 0.55 12.63 11.85
C GLU A 225 0.83 13.47 10.59
N ILE A 226 2.11 13.55 10.16
CA ILE A 226 2.53 14.20 8.92
C ILE A 226 1.87 13.56 7.69
N PHE A 227 1.83 12.24 7.62
CA PHE A 227 1.19 11.53 6.52
C PHE A 227 -0.31 11.84 6.42
N PHE A 228 -1.03 11.83 7.54
CA PHE A 228 -2.44 12.20 7.56
C PHE A 228 -2.65 13.66 7.14
N ASP A 229 -1.80 14.58 7.61
CA ASP A 229 -1.90 16.01 7.23
C ASP A 229 -1.66 16.23 5.73
N HIS A 230 -0.77 15.49 5.13
CA HIS A 230 -0.60 15.50 3.68
C HIS A 230 -1.78 14.86 2.95
N TYR A 231 -2.31 13.74 3.46
CA TYR A 231 -3.36 12.97 2.81
C TYR A 231 -4.71 13.67 2.80
N VAL A 232 -5.19 14.09 3.96
CA VAL A 232 -6.49 14.77 4.08
C VAL A 232 -6.40 16.29 3.94
N GLY A 233 -5.23 16.88 4.18
CA GLY A 233 -5.02 18.32 4.23
C GLY A 233 -5.39 18.93 5.57
N PRO A 234 -5.07 20.23 5.77
CA PRO A 234 -5.23 20.91 7.06
C PRO A 234 -6.68 21.04 7.53
N ASP A 235 -7.62 21.09 6.59
CA ASP A 235 -9.06 21.17 6.86
C ASP A 235 -9.79 19.84 6.65
N GLY A 236 -9.05 18.77 6.35
CA GLY A 236 -9.60 17.45 6.04
C GLY A 236 -9.95 16.66 7.31
N ALA A 237 -11.02 15.91 7.24
CA ALA A 237 -11.45 15.02 8.32
C ALA A 237 -10.65 13.71 8.31
N ARG A 238 -9.78 13.53 9.31
CA ARG A 238 -9.04 12.25 9.49
C ARG A 238 -9.99 11.09 9.85
N ASP A 239 -11.15 11.42 10.42
CA ASP A 239 -12.21 10.48 10.80
C ASP A 239 -13.22 10.21 9.68
N ASP A 240 -12.96 10.70 8.46
CA ASP A 240 -13.78 10.32 7.29
C ASP A 240 -13.79 8.80 7.13
N PRO A 241 -14.96 8.16 6.91
CA PRO A 241 -15.06 6.71 6.75
C PRO A 241 -14.18 6.09 5.66
N GLY A 242 -13.78 6.86 4.64
CA GLY A 242 -12.83 6.44 3.62
C GLY A 242 -11.36 6.54 4.06
N VAL A 243 -11.10 7.15 5.22
CA VAL A 243 -9.78 7.31 5.84
C VAL A 243 -9.66 6.43 7.08
N ALA A 244 -10.53 6.62 8.08
CA ALA A 244 -10.62 5.81 9.29
C ALA A 244 -11.60 4.64 9.05
N VAL A 245 -11.15 3.62 8.31
CA VAL A 245 -12.03 2.54 7.84
C VAL A 245 -12.65 1.71 8.96
N LEU A 246 -12.05 1.66 10.15
CA LEU A 246 -12.62 0.99 11.33
C LEU A 246 -13.84 1.70 11.91
N ALA A 247 -14.11 2.95 11.54
CA ALA A 247 -15.32 3.67 11.94
C ALA A 247 -16.58 3.14 11.23
N ASN A 248 -16.43 2.31 10.18
CA ASN A 248 -17.55 1.74 9.44
C ASN A 248 -18.07 0.45 10.04
N ASP A 249 -19.31 0.07 9.67
CA ASP A 249 -19.74 -1.32 9.77
C ASP A 249 -18.94 -2.17 8.77
N LEU A 250 -18.19 -3.15 9.24
CA LEU A 250 -17.36 -4.02 8.42
C LEU A 250 -18.10 -5.30 7.96
N ALA A 251 -19.36 -5.47 8.35
CA ALA A 251 -20.16 -6.61 7.89
C ALA A 251 -20.33 -6.59 6.35
N GLY A 252 -20.30 -7.77 5.75
CA GLY A 252 -20.46 -7.91 4.30
C GLY A 252 -19.21 -7.64 3.46
N LEU A 253 -18.08 -7.36 4.09
CA LEU A 253 -16.79 -7.38 3.39
C LEU A 253 -16.45 -8.82 2.95
N PRO A 254 -15.68 -9.00 1.87
CA PRO A 254 -15.23 -10.33 1.42
C PRO A 254 -14.32 -10.99 2.46
N PRO A 255 -13.99 -12.29 2.31
CA PRO A 255 -13.00 -12.95 3.15
C PRO A 255 -11.74 -12.10 3.27
N THR A 256 -11.38 -11.72 4.50
CA THR A 256 -10.31 -10.75 4.77
C THR A 256 -9.20 -11.39 5.57
N HIS A 257 -7.97 -11.29 5.05
CA HIS A 257 -6.75 -11.72 5.71
C HIS A 257 -5.96 -10.48 6.14
N VAL A 258 -5.76 -10.32 7.46
CA VAL A 258 -4.97 -9.24 8.04
C VAL A 258 -3.67 -9.81 8.56
N TYR A 259 -2.57 -9.21 8.13
CA TYR A 259 -1.22 -9.54 8.58
C TYR A 259 -0.65 -8.31 9.31
N ALA A 260 -0.27 -8.48 10.59
CA ALA A 260 0.29 -7.44 11.45
C ALA A 260 1.70 -7.81 11.94
#